data_ae20f271e473894c0fe564246fb2c3ad
#
_entry.id   ae20f271e473894c0fe564246fb2c3ad
#
_cell.length_a   1.000
_cell.length_b   1.000
_cell.length_c   1.000
_cell.angle_alpha   90.00
_cell.angle_beta   90.00
_cell.angle_gamma   90.00
#
_symmetry.space_group_name_H-M   'P 1'
#
loop_
_entity.id
_entity.type
_entity.pdbx_description
1 polymer ?
#
loop_
_entity_poly.entity_id
_entity_poly.type
_entity_poly.pdbx_seq_one_letter_code
_entity_poly.pdbx_strand_id
1 'polypeptide(L)'
;LVSMDPEVKNRPSTLAEKILRNHLYHKKSELPERGRYATFRPDRVAMQDATAQMAVLQFMNAGKQSTSVPTSIHCDHLICAKCGVEKDLPEAMKTNKEVYDFLGSAAARYGMDFWKPGAGIIHQIVLENYAFPGGMMVGTDSHTPNAGGLGMLAIGVGGADAVDVMTGMEWELKVPKIIGVHLTGELGGWASPKDVILKLAGILTVKGGTNAIIEYFGPGAESISCTGKATICNMGAEV
;
A
#
# COMPACT_ATOMS: atom_id res chain seq x y z
N LEU A 1 15.77 -18.16 0.95
CA LEU A 1 15.02 -17.80 -0.27
C LEU A 1 14.59 -19.09 -0.95
N VAL A 2 13.35 -19.46 -0.80
CA VAL A 2 12.78 -20.57 -1.56
C VAL A 2 12.03 -19.95 -2.72
N SER A 3 12.62 -20.02 -3.92
CA SER A 3 11.87 -19.82 -5.16
C SER A 3 10.82 -20.93 -5.21
N MET A 4 9.55 -20.58 -5.09
CA MET A 4 8.48 -21.55 -5.24
C MET A 4 8.28 -21.84 -6.72
N ASP A 5 8.57 -23.07 -7.11
CA ASP A 5 8.45 -23.56 -8.48
C ASP A 5 6.99 -23.46 -8.96
N PRO A 6 6.70 -22.80 -10.10
CA PRO A 6 5.34 -22.55 -10.57
C PRO A 6 4.57 -23.82 -11.00
N GLU A 7 5.22 -24.95 -11.15
CA GLU A 7 4.62 -26.15 -11.77
C GLU A 7 3.90 -27.11 -10.83
N VAL A 8 3.85 -26.85 -9.52
CA VAL A 8 3.14 -27.76 -8.61
C VAL A 8 1.63 -27.43 -8.61
N LYS A 9 0.90 -28.00 -9.54
CA LYS A 9 -0.57 -27.83 -9.69
C LYS A 9 -1.40 -28.28 -8.49
N ASN A 10 -0.83 -28.91 -7.47
CA ASN A 10 -1.54 -29.47 -6.29
C ASN A 10 -1.07 -28.93 -4.94
N ARG A 11 -0.43 -27.78 -4.87
CA ARG A 11 -0.07 -27.17 -3.58
C ARG A 11 -1.17 -26.23 -3.05
N PRO A 12 -1.27 -26.05 -1.73
CA PRO A 12 -2.15 -25.03 -1.16
C PRO A 12 -1.78 -23.63 -1.69
N SER A 13 -2.81 -22.80 -1.93
CA SER A 13 -2.61 -21.41 -2.32
C SER A 13 -1.99 -20.61 -1.19
N THR A 14 -1.03 -19.75 -1.51
CA THR A 14 -0.46 -18.80 -0.56
C THR A 14 -1.46 -17.71 -0.20
N LEU A 15 -1.15 -16.91 0.84
CA LEU A 15 -2.01 -15.78 1.22
C LEU A 15 -2.16 -14.78 0.07
N ALA A 16 -1.05 -14.43 -0.57
CA ALA A 16 -1.05 -13.50 -1.71
C ALA A 16 -1.92 -14.01 -2.87
N GLU A 17 -1.84 -15.29 -3.21
CA GLU A 17 -2.70 -15.89 -4.25
C GLU A 17 -4.18 -15.86 -3.88
N LYS A 18 -4.52 -16.09 -2.63
CA LYS A 18 -5.91 -16.00 -2.13
C LYS A 18 -6.43 -14.58 -2.23
N ILE A 19 -5.62 -13.58 -1.85
CA ILE A 19 -5.99 -12.18 -1.95
C ILE A 19 -6.23 -11.80 -3.41
N LEU A 20 -5.29 -12.11 -4.30
CA LEU A 20 -5.45 -11.81 -5.73
C LEU A 20 -6.72 -12.44 -6.32
N ARG A 21 -6.99 -13.73 -6.03
CA ARG A 21 -8.22 -14.40 -6.51
C ARG A 21 -9.49 -13.75 -5.99
N ASN A 22 -9.52 -13.37 -4.72
CA ASN A 22 -10.69 -12.76 -4.10
C ASN A 22 -10.99 -11.36 -4.63
N HIS A 23 -9.98 -10.67 -5.17
CA HIS A 23 -10.10 -9.32 -5.70
C HIS A 23 -10.13 -9.24 -7.22
N LEU A 24 -10.26 -10.38 -7.93
CA LEU A 24 -10.52 -10.34 -9.37
C LEU A 24 -11.81 -9.55 -9.64
N TYR A 25 -11.75 -8.62 -10.59
CA TYR A 25 -12.91 -7.79 -10.95
C TYR A 25 -14.09 -8.66 -11.40
N HIS A 26 -13.82 -9.64 -12.25
CA HIS A 26 -14.77 -10.65 -12.67
C HIS A 26 -14.64 -11.88 -11.77
N LYS A 27 -15.48 -12.00 -10.76
CA LYS A 27 -15.44 -13.06 -9.71
C LYS A 27 -15.50 -14.51 -10.22
N LYS A 28 -15.93 -14.74 -11.46
CA LYS A 28 -15.97 -16.07 -12.09
C LYS A 28 -14.70 -16.39 -12.89
N SER A 29 -13.80 -15.44 -13.03
CA SER A 29 -12.53 -15.62 -13.74
C SER A 29 -11.54 -16.38 -12.87
N GLU A 30 -10.74 -17.21 -13.48
CA GLU A 30 -9.56 -17.77 -12.82
C GLU A 30 -8.42 -16.73 -12.83
N LEU A 31 -7.60 -16.76 -11.79
CA LEU A 31 -6.39 -15.95 -11.79
C LEU A 31 -5.46 -16.44 -12.90
N PRO A 32 -5.12 -15.59 -13.88
CA PRO A 32 -4.25 -16.00 -14.97
C PRO A 32 -2.85 -16.38 -14.49
N GLU A 33 -2.10 -17.04 -15.37
CA GLU A 33 -0.70 -17.32 -15.11
C GLU A 33 0.11 -16.04 -14.87
N ARG A 34 1.17 -16.17 -14.11
CA ARG A 34 2.11 -15.08 -13.83
C ARG A 34 2.59 -14.42 -15.12
N GLY A 35 2.64 -13.10 -15.09
CA GLY A 35 3.06 -12.30 -16.24
C GLY A 35 1.96 -12.01 -17.26
N ARG A 36 0.76 -12.58 -17.10
CA ARG A 36 -0.44 -12.20 -17.83
C ARG A 36 -1.15 -11.05 -17.11
N TYR A 37 -1.90 -10.25 -17.85
CA TYR A 37 -2.72 -9.20 -17.25
C TYR A 37 -4.02 -9.76 -16.72
N ALA A 38 -4.46 -9.22 -15.58
CA ALA A 38 -5.77 -9.45 -14.99
C ALA A 38 -6.33 -8.15 -14.45
N THR A 39 -7.64 -8.05 -14.32
CA THR A 39 -8.32 -6.90 -13.76
C THR A 39 -8.77 -7.18 -12.34
N PHE A 40 -8.55 -6.20 -11.47
CA PHE A 40 -8.79 -6.31 -10.04
C PHE A 40 -9.71 -5.21 -9.53
N ARG A 41 -10.30 -5.45 -8.37
CA ARG A 41 -11.08 -4.49 -7.62
C ARG A 41 -10.54 -4.37 -6.20
N PRO A 42 -9.62 -3.44 -5.94
CA PRO A 42 -9.13 -3.16 -4.58
C PRO A 42 -10.26 -2.70 -3.66
N ASP A 43 -10.11 -2.94 -2.35
CA ASP A 43 -11.09 -2.57 -1.33
C ASP A 43 -11.06 -1.08 -1.02
N ARG A 44 -9.91 -0.41 -1.17
CA ARG A 44 -9.78 1.02 -0.86
C ARG A 44 -8.61 1.69 -1.56
N VAL A 45 -8.64 3.03 -1.52
CA VAL A 45 -7.57 3.92 -1.96
C VAL A 45 -7.09 4.78 -0.80
N ALA A 46 -5.77 4.96 -0.68
CA ALA A 46 -5.17 5.95 0.22
C ALA A 46 -4.25 6.89 -0.57
N MET A 47 -4.38 8.20 -0.36
CA MET A 47 -3.60 9.20 -1.09
C MET A 47 -2.92 10.15 -0.11
N GLN A 48 -1.66 10.50 -0.40
CA GLN A 48 -0.96 11.56 0.32
C GLN A 48 -1.18 12.91 -0.38
N ASP A 49 -1.05 14.02 0.34
CA ASP A 49 -1.47 15.35 -0.08
C ASP A 49 -0.75 15.91 -1.33
N ALA A 50 0.50 15.54 -1.57
CA ALA A 50 1.23 16.03 -2.73
C ALA A 50 0.70 15.42 -4.05
N THR A 51 0.36 14.13 -4.06
CA THR A 51 -0.14 13.41 -5.25
C THR A 51 -1.67 13.44 -5.36
N ALA A 52 -2.39 13.57 -4.25
CA ALA A 52 -3.86 13.61 -4.23
C ALA A 52 -4.44 14.77 -5.03
N GLN A 53 -3.73 15.90 -5.13
CA GLN A 53 -4.22 17.07 -5.86
C GLN A 53 -4.60 16.72 -7.29
N MET A 54 -3.68 16.11 -8.04
CA MET A 54 -3.93 15.69 -9.42
C MET A 54 -4.94 14.56 -9.53
N ALA A 55 -4.86 13.56 -8.65
CA ALA A 55 -5.79 12.44 -8.64
C ALA A 55 -7.23 12.91 -8.39
N VAL A 56 -7.44 13.81 -7.42
CA VAL A 56 -8.77 14.37 -7.12
C VAL A 56 -9.29 15.20 -8.30
N LEU A 57 -8.46 16.04 -8.94
CA LEU A 57 -8.86 16.80 -10.14
C LEU A 57 -9.28 15.86 -11.29
N GLN A 58 -8.54 14.78 -11.51
CA GLN A 58 -8.91 13.78 -12.52
C GLN A 58 -10.22 13.07 -12.14
N PHE A 59 -10.40 12.71 -10.87
CA PHE A 59 -11.65 12.12 -10.38
C PHE A 59 -12.85 13.07 -10.58
N MET A 60 -12.68 14.37 -10.32
CA MET A 60 -13.72 15.37 -10.57
C MET A 60 -14.14 15.41 -12.04
N ASN A 61 -13.17 15.32 -12.96
CA ASN A 61 -13.44 15.29 -14.41
C ASN A 61 -14.20 14.01 -14.84
N ALA A 62 -14.10 12.93 -14.08
CA ALA A 62 -14.89 11.71 -14.34
C ALA A 62 -16.40 11.85 -14.02
N GLY A 63 -16.81 12.95 -13.40
CA GLY A 63 -18.22 13.31 -13.17
C GLY A 63 -18.96 12.40 -12.16
N LYS A 64 -18.23 11.63 -11.35
CA LYS A 64 -18.82 10.77 -10.32
C LYS A 64 -19.31 11.58 -9.12
N GLN A 65 -20.36 11.11 -8.47
CA GLN A 65 -20.95 11.78 -7.29
C GLN A 65 -20.23 11.41 -5.99
N SER A 66 -19.64 10.23 -5.92
CA SER A 66 -18.85 9.72 -4.80
C SER A 66 -17.84 8.69 -5.30
N THR A 67 -16.86 8.35 -4.48
CA THR A 67 -15.91 7.27 -4.76
C THR A 67 -16.61 5.90 -4.71
N SER A 68 -16.18 4.99 -5.57
CA SER A 68 -16.72 3.62 -5.66
C SER A 68 -16.19 2.70 -4.57
N VAL A 69 -15.09 3.05 -3.94
CA VAL A 69 -14.47 2.35 -2.82
C VAL A 69 -14.12 3.37 -1.73
N PRO A 70 -14.04 2.96 -0.46
CA PRO A 70 -13.51 3.82 0.60
C PRO A 70 -12.19 4.45 0.22
N THR A 71 -12.10 5.76 0.33
CA THR A 71 -10.92 6.53 -0.08
C THR A 71 -10.52 7.50 1.03
N SER A 72 -9.24 7.64 1.28
CA SER A 72 -8.71 8.56 2.28
C SER A 72 -7.61 9.45 1.72
N ILE A 73 -7.57 10.70 2.20
CA ILE A 73 -6.55 11.70 1.89
C ILE A 73 -5.81 12.02 3.19
N HIS A 74 -4.50 12.03 3.14
CA HIS A 74 -3.62 12.23 4.30
C HIS A 74 -2.66 13.39 4.03
N CYS A 75 -2.66 14.38 4.95
CA CYS A 75 -1.86 15.59 4.79
C CYS A 75 -0.59 15.51 5.64
N ASP A 76 0.40 14.75 5.17
CA ASP A 76 1.66 14.51 5.85
C ASP A 76 2.92 14.83 5.04
N HIS A 77 2.85 14.86 3.71
CA HIS A 77 4.03 15.07 2.86
C HIS A 77 4.43 16.55 2.69
N LEU A 78 3.48 17.48 2.82
CA LEU A 78 3.75 18.92 2.65
C LEU A 78 4.23 19.61 3.94
N ILE A 79 4.50 18.85 5.00
CA ILE A 79 5.04 19.35 6.26
C ILE A 79 6.56 19.19 6.25
N CYS A 80 7.29 20.28 6.34
CA CYS A 80 8.74 20.28 6.36
C CYS A 80 9.25 20.35 7.80
N ALA A 81 9.75 19.22 8.33
CA ALA A 81 10.26 19.12 9.69
C ALA A 81 11.65 19.77 9.82
N LYS A 82 11.72 20.98 10.42
CA LYS A 82 12.95 21.75 10.63
C LYS A 82 13.24 22.08 12.08
N CYS A 83 12.21 22.59 12.78
CA CYS A 83 12.37 23.18 14.11
C CYS A 83 11.52 22.49 15.18
N GLY A 84 10.59 21.63 14.78
CA GLY A 84 9.63 20.96 15.64
C GLY A 84 8.20 21.43 15.39
N VAL A 85 7.25 20.61 15.84
CA VAL A 85 5.81 20.71 15.53
C VAL A 85 5.22 22.10 15.80
N GLU A 86 5.63 22.75 16.87
CA GLU A 86 5.12 24.07 17.31
C GLU A 86 5.35 25.20 16.28
N LYS A 87 6.36 25.04 15.40
CA LYS A 87 6.68 26.00 14.36
C LYS A 87 6.36 25.46 12.97
N ASP A 88 6.74 24.21 12.72
CA ASP A 88 6.68 23.62 11.37
C ASP A 88 5.24 23.35 10.92
N LEU A 89 4.36 22.91 11.82
CA LEU A 89 2.97 22.66 11.46
C LEU A 89 2.18 23.94 11.13
N PRO A 90 2.22 25.04 11.94
CA PRO A 90 1.59 26.30 11.57
C PRO A 90 2.12 26.90 10.27
N GLU A 91 3.43 26.77 10.01
CA GLU A 91 4.03 27.25 8.76
C GLU A 91 3.53 26.42 7.55
N ALA A 92 3.47 25.11 7.67
CA ALA A 92 2.92 24.23 6.61
C ALA A 92 1.45 24.55 6.34
N MET A 93 0.64 24.74 7.38
CA MET A 93 -0.78 25.09 7.25
C MET A 93 -0.99 26.45 6.57
N LYS A 94 -0.10 27.40 6.80
CA LYS A 94 -0.12 28.72 6.14
C LYS A 94 0.31 28.63 4.69
N THR A 95 1.45 27.97 4.45
CA THR A 95 2.07 27.89 3.13
C THR A 95 1.21 27.08 2.15
N ASN A 96 0.64 25.96 2.61
CA ASN A 96 -0.14 25.05 1.77
C ASN A 96 -1.67 25.16 1.99
N LYS A 97 -2.13 26.31 2.49
CA LYS A 97 -3.54 26.52 2.83
C LYS A 97 -4.49 26.18 1.69
N GLU A 98 -4.19 26.63 0.47
CA GLU A 98 -5.04 26.38 -0.70
C GLU A 98 -5.15 24.89 -1.02
N VAL A 99 -4.05 24.14 -0.89
CA VAL A 99 -4.04 22.70 -1.11
C VAL A 99 -4.90 21.98 -0.08
N TYR A 100 -4.73 22.31 1.20
CA TYR A 100 -5.50 21.69 2.26
C TYR A 100 -6.98 22.02 2.20
N ASP A 101 -7.33 23.27 1.86
CA ASP A 101 -8.72 23.71 1.66
C ASP A 101 -9.35 22.97 0.46
N PHE A 102 -8.63 22.85 -0.64
CA PHE A 102 -9.08 22.11 -1.82
C PHE A 102 -9.33 20.64 -1.50
N LEU A 103 -8.33 19.95 -0.92
CA LEU A 103 -8.43 18.52 -0.59
C LEU A 103 -9.54 18.27 0.44
N GLY A 104 -9.65 19.10 1.47
CA GLY A 104 -10.69 18.98 2.49
C GLY A 104 -12.10 19.20 1.92
N SER A 105 -12.27 20.18 1.05
CA SER A 105 -13.57 20.44 0.40
C SER A 105 -13.97 19.32 -0.57
N ALA A 106 -13.01 18.80 -1.34
CA ALA A 106 -13.22 17.67 -2.22
C ALA A 106 -13.55 16.40 -1.44
N ALA A 107 -12.82 16.13 -0.36
CA ALA A 107 -13.08 14.98 0.51
C ALA A 107 -14.53 15.02 1.06
N ALA A 108 -14.96 16.17 1.57
CA ALA A 108 -16.33 16.37 2.04
C ALA A 108 -17.37 16.20 0.93
N ARG A 109 -17.08 16.69 -0.29
CA ARG A 109 -17.99 16.59 -1.43
C ARG A 109 -18.19 15.18 -1.95
N TYR A 110 -17.13 14.36 -1.96
CA TYR A 110 -17.12 13.05 -2.60
C TYR A 110 -17.13 11.86 -1.61
N GLY A 111 -17.24 12.13 -0.31
CA GLY A 111 -17.31 11.10 0.72
C GLY A 111 -15.98 10.41 0.99
N MET A 112 -14.89 11.15 0.96
CA MET A 112 -13.55 10.65 1.30
C MET A 112 -13.20 11.00 2.76
N ASP A 113 -12.45 10.15 3.42
CA ASP A 113 -11.87 10.47 4.73
C ASP A 113 -10.76 11.51 4.57
N PHE A 114 -10.71 12.51 5.45
CA PHE A 114 -9.71 13.57 5.39
C PHE A 114 -8.90 13.67 6.68
N TRP A 115 -7.66 13.25 6.61
CA TRP A 115 -6.69 13.32 7.70
C TRP A 115 -5.88 14.62 7.57
N LYS A 116 -6.19 15.56 8.45
CA LYS A 116 -5.65 16.94 8.43
C LYS A 116 -4.15 16.96 8.69
N PRO A 117 -3.45 18.06 8.33
CA PRO A 117 -2.06 18.27 8.70
C PRO A 117 -1.86 18.08 10.21
N GLY A 118 -0.83 17.31 10.60
CA GLY A 118 -0.54 16.97 11.98
C GLY A 118 -1.24 15.72 12.51
N ALA A 119 -2.10 15.07 11.74
CA ALA A 119 -2.75 13.82 12.16
C ALA A 119 -1.78 12.62 12.25
N GLY A 120 -0.67 12.66 11.54
CA GLY A 120 0.34 11.61 11.51
C GLY A 120 0.70 11.17 10.09
N ILE A 121 1.64 10.23 9.98
CA ILE A 121 2.11 9.68 8.71
C ILE A 121 1.04 8.75 8.13
N ILE A 122 0.74 8.92 6.84
CA ILE A 122 -0.26 8.12 6.09
C ILE A 122 -0.15 6.62 6.37
N HIS A 123 1.04 6.04 6.29
CA HIS A 123 1.21 4.59 6.38
C HIS A 123 0.89 4.05 7.77
N GLN A 124 1.19 4.83 8.82
CA GLN A 124 0.85 4.47 10.19
C GLN A 124 -0.66 4.59 10.43
N ILE A 125 -1.28 5.67 9.96
CA ILE A 125 -2.73 5.86 10.05
C ILE A 125 -3.47 4.74 9.31
N VAL A 126 -3.02 4.37 8.11
CA VAL A 126 -3.60 3.26 7.35
C VAL A 126 -3.47 1.95 8.08
N LEU A 127 -2.30 1.66 8.66
CA LEU A 127 -2.07 0.43 9.43
C LEU A 127 -3.01 0.33 10.64
N GLU A 128 -3.19 1.43 11.37
CA GLU A 128 -3.97 1.48 12.60
C GLU A 128 -5.49 1.48 12.39
N ASN A 129 -5.96 2.08 11.29
CA ASN A 129 -7.39 2.35 11.13
C ASN A 129 -8.04 1.60 9.97
N TYR A 130 -7.27 1.17 8.97
CA TYR A 130 -7.83 0.71 7.70
C TYR A 130 -7.31 -0.65 7.25
N ALA A 131 -6.11 -1.05 7.66
CA ALA A 131 -5.55 -2.33 7.23
C ALA A 131 -6.24 -3.50 7.93
N PHE A 132 -6.45 -4.58 7.20
CA PHE A 132 -6.99 -5.83 7.70
C PHE A 132 -6.44 -7.03 6.94
N PRO A 133 -6.36 -8.22 7.56
CA PRO A 133 -5.85 -9.41 6.91
C PRO A 133 -6.71 -9.81 5.70
N GLY A 134 -6.05 -10.05 4.57
CA GLY A 134 -6.71 -10.51 3.35
C GLY A 134 -7.30 -9.41 2.46
N GLY A 135 -7.23 -8.15 2.87
CA GLY A 135 -7.65 -7.01 2.05
C GLY A 135 -6.65 -6.67 0.94
N MET A 136 -7.09 -5.86 -0.01
CA MET A 136 -6.27 -5.33 -1.10
C MET A 136 -6.48 -3.82 -1.22
N MET A 137 -5.40 -3.05 -1.28
CA MET A 137 -5.50 -1.60 -1.45
C MET A 137 -4.47 -1.06 -2.43
N VAL A 138 -4.77 0.09 -3.00
CA VAL A 138 -3.81 0.89 -3.75
C VAL A 138 -3.59 2.23 -3.04
N GLY A 139 -2.40 2.77 -3.18
CA GLY A 139 -2.07 4.08 -2.61
C GLY A 139 -1.14 4.87 -3.50
N THR A 140 -1.25 6.20 -3.46
CA THR A 140 -0.42 7.08 -4.29
C THR A 140 0.94 7.38 -3.66
N ASP A 141 1.47 6.42 -2.93
CA ASP A 141 2.77 6.49 -2.27
C ASP A 141 3.51 5.14 -2.37
N SER A 142 4.83 5.18 -2.58
CA SER A 142 5.66 3.98 -2.73
C SER A 142 5.70 3.10 -1.48
N HIS A 143 5.51 3.68 -0.28
CA HIS A 143 5.50 2.94 0.99
C HIS A 143 4.12 2.41 1.40
N THR A 144 3.12 2.46 0.50
CA THR A 144 1.81 1.82 0.70
C THR A 144 1.90 0.37 1.18
N PRO A 145 2.91 -0.46 0.75
CA PRO A 145 3.09 -1.83 1.25
C PRO A 145 3.22 -1.99 2.77
N ASN A 146 3.41 -0.90 3.53
CA ASN A 146 3.40 -0.89 5.00
C ASN A 146 2.18 -1.62 5.60
N ALA A 147 1.01 -1.53 4.96
CA ALA A 147 -0.21 -2.22 5.39
C ALA A 147 -0.10 -3.76 5.37
N GLY A 148 0.92 -4.30 4.67
CA GLY A 148 1.28 -5.71 4.70
C GLY A 148 1.64 -6.23 6.09
N GLY A 149 1.98 -5.35 7.04
CA GLY A 149 2.19 -5.70 8.46
C GLY A 149 0.99 -6.38 9.11
N LEU A 150 -0.23 -6.13 8.62
CA LEU A 150 -1.47 -6.82 9.00
C LEU A 150 -1.94 -7.85 7.97
N GLY A 151 -1.11 -8.24 7.00
CA GLY A 151 -1.49 -9.24 5.99
C GLY A 151 -2.43 -8.72 4.91
N MET A 152 -2.38 -7.43 4.62
CA MET A 152 -3.06 -6.77 3.51
C MET A 152 -2.13 -6.71 2.30
N LEU A 153 -2.64 -6.93 1.10
CA LEU A 153 -1.90 -6.67 -0.13
C LEU A 153 -2.07 -5.20 -0.52
N ALA A 154 -1.03 -4.41 -0.29
CA ALA A 154 -1.05 -2.98 -0.50
C ALA A 154 0.01 -2.58 -1.53
N ILE A 155 -0.38 -1.78 -2.51
CA ILE A 155 0.41 -1.51 -3.71
C ILE A 155 0.49 -0.01 -3.94
N GLY A 156 1.72 0.51 -4.06
CA GLY A 156 1.97 1.87 -4.50
C GLY A 156 1.71 2.01 -6.01
N VAL A 157 0.89 2.99 -6.39
CA VAL A 157 0.46 3.23 -7.77
C VAL A 157 0.54 4.70 -8.15
N GLY A 158 0.45 4.99 -9.43
CA GLY A 158 0.28 6.36 -9.92
C GLY A 158 -1.11 6.93 -9.65
N GLY A 159 -1.24 8.26 -9.78
CA GLY A 159 -2.53 8.93 -9.58
C GLY A 159 -3.63 8.44 -10.51
N ALA A 160 -3.30 8.10 -11.76
CA ALA A 160 -4.28 7.57 -12.73
C ALA A 160 -4.88 6.25 -12.28
N ASP A 161 -4.05 5.29 -11.84
CA ASP A 161 -4.52 4.01 -11.30
C ASP A 161 -5.45 4.20 -10.09
N ALA A 162 -5.08 5.13 -9.20
CA ALA A 162 -5.92 5.46 -8.05
C ALA A 162 -7.30 5.98 -8.50
N VAL A 163 -7.35 6.82 -9.55
CA VAL A 163 -8.60 7.35 -10.13
C VAL A 163 -9.44 6.22 -10.73
N ASP A 164 -8.85 5.28 -11.44
CA ASP A 164 -9.57 4.14 -12.00
C ASP A 164 -10.28 3.35 -10.89
N VAL A 165 -9.59 3.06 -9.80
CA VAL A 165 -10.18 2.38 -8.64
C VAL A 165 -11.25 3.24 -7.97
N MET A 166 -11.00 4.55 -7.77
CA MET A 166 -11.98 5.48 -7.18
C MET A 166 -13.26 5.60 -8.02
N THR A 167 -13.15 5.52 -9.34
CA THR A 167 -14.29 5.59 -10.26
C THR A 167 -15.02 4.26 -10.45
N GLY A 168 -14.46 3.17 -9.94
CA GLY A 168 -14.99 1.80 -10.05
C GLY A 168 -14.69 1.15 -11.39
N MET A 169 -13.71 1.66 -12.12
CA MET A 169 -13.20 1.02 -13.33
C MET A 169 -12.38 -0.22 -12.98
N GLU A 170 -12.20 -1.07 -13.97
CA GLU A 170 -11.31 -2.22 -13.86
C GLU A 170 -9.87 -1.72 -13.73
N TRP A 171 -9.21 -2.13 -12.65
CA TRP A 171 -7.79 -1.83 -12.48
C TRP A 171 -6.95 -3.00 -12.98
N GLU A 172 -6.18 -2.75 -14.03
CA GLU A 172 -5.37 -3.76 -14.70
C GLU A 172 -4.00 -3.90 -14.03
N LEU A 173 -3.63 -5.12 -13.69
CA LEU A 173 -2.33 -5.46 -13.12
C LEU A 173 -1.77 -6.71 -13.79
N LYS A 174 -0.48 -6.67 -14.12
CA LYS A 174 0.25 -7.87 -14.52
C LYS A 174 0.41 -8.80 -13.32
N VAL A 175 -0.16 -10.00 -13.39
CA VAL A 175 -0.11 -10.97 -12.29
C VAL A 175 1.34 -11.18 -11.84
N PRO A 176 1.69 -10.81 -10.59
CA PRO A 176 3.06 -10.79 -10.13
C PRO A 176 3.58 -12.20 -9.82
N LYS A 177 4.89 -12.35 -9.83
CA LYS A 177 5.55 -13.50 -9.21
C LYS A 177 5.45 -13.39 -7.69
N ILE A 178 5.53 -14.51 -6.98
CA ILE A 178 5.58 -14.52 -5.51
C ILE A 178 6.96 -14.99 -5.09
N ILE A 179 7.61 -14.20 -4.24
CA ILE A 179 8.88 -14.54 -3.60
C ILE A 179 8.57 -14.89 -2.16
N GLY A 180 8.75 -16.16 -1.80
CA GLY A 180 8.63 -16.61 -0.41
C GLY A 180 9.90 -16.32 0.37
N VAL A 181 9.77 -15.65 1.53
CA VAL A 181 10.87 -15.41 2.46
C VAL A 181 10.60 -16.16 3.74
N HIS A 182 11.32 -17.27 3.93
CA HIS A 182 11.21 -18.08 5.13
C HIS A 182 12.10 -17.50 6.23
N LEU A 183 11.50 -16.99 7.28
CA LEU A 183 12.18 -16.45 8.44
C LEU A 183 12.25 -17.54 9.53
N THR A 184 13.47 -17.84 9.98
CA THR A 184 13.74 -18.78 11.06
C THR A 184 14.45 -18.08 12.21
N GLY A 185 14.29 -18.62 13.44
CA GLY A 185 14.85 -18.01 14.64
C GLY A 185 14.09 -16.76 15.06
N GLU A 186 14.70 -15.97 15.91
CA GLU A 186 14.15 -14.76 16.49
C GLU A 186 15.15 -13.61 16.40
N LEU A 187 14.64 -12.36 16.43
CA LEU A 187 15.48 -11.19 16.56
C LEU A 187 16.10 -11.15 17.95
N GLY A 188 17.40 -10.94 18.03
CA GLY A 188 18.13 -10.92 19.29
C GLY A 188 19.16 -9.80 19.36
N GLY A 189 19.56 -9.43 20.58
CA GLY A 189 20.54 -8.37 20.81
C GLY A 189 20.07 -7.03 20.26
N TRP A 190 20.85 -6.43 19.39
CA TRP A 190 20.57 -5.13 18.73
C TRP A 190 19.86 -5.27 17.38
N ALA A 191 19.52 -6.49 16.94
CA ALA A 191 18.84 -6.69 15.67
C ALA A 191 17.38 -6.20 15.74
N SER A 192 16.95 -5.51 14.70
CA SER A 192 15.63 -4.94 14.56
C SER A 192 14.90 -5.49 13.32
N PRO A 193 13.60 -5.34 13.19
CA PRO A 193 12.88 -5.68 11.96
C PRO A 193 13.46 -5.00 10.71
N LYS A 194 14.04 -3.81 10.86
CA LYS A 194 14.71 -3.08 9.77
C LYS A 194 15.88 -3.88 9.19
N ASP A 195 16.62 -4.59 10.01
CA ASP A 195 17.76 -5.39 9.56
C ASP A 195 17.31 -6.57 8.66
N VAL A 196 16.13 -7.10 8.88
CA VAL A 196 15.54 -8.16 8.03
C VAL A 196 15.36 -7.66 6.60
N ILE A 197 14.71 -6.53 6.42
CA ILE A 197 14.49 -5.98 5.07
C ILE A 197 15.78 -5.47 4.43
N LEU A 198 16.69 -4.89 5.20
CA LEU A 198 18.01 -4.48 4.69
C LEU A 198 18.84 -5.68 4.21
N LYS A 199 18.78 -6.79 4.96
CA LYS A 199 19.41 -8.05 4.52
C LYS A 199 18.79 -8.57 3.22
N LEU A 200 17.46 -8.52 3.12
CA LEU A 200 16.75 -8.94 1.91
C LEU A 200 17.10 -8.03 0.72
N ALA A 201 17.14 -6.71 0.92
CA ALA A 201 17.55 -5.74 -0.09
C ALA A 201 18.98 -6.02 -0.59
N GLY A 202 19.89 -6.40 0.32
CA GLY A 202 21.25 -6.81 -0.06
C GLY A 202 21.31 -8.10 -0.90
N ILE A 203 20.28 -8.96 -0.81
CA ILE A 203 20.19 -10.22 -1.59
C ILE A 203 19.48 -10.00 -2.91
N LEU A 204 18.32 -9.34 -2.90
CA LEU A 204 17.49 -9.12 -4.09
C LEU A 204 18.01 -7.97 -4.96
N THR A 205 18.73 -7.03 -4.36
CA THR A 205 19.06 -5.74 -4.96
C THR A 205 17.81 -4.95 -5.36
N VAL A 206 17.95 -3.77 -5.95
CA VAL A 206 16.85 -2.89 -6.36
C VAL A 206 16.02 -3.41 -7.56
N LYS A 207 16.31 -4.57 -8.07
CA LYS A 207 15.62 -5.15 -9.25
C LYS A 207 15.02 -6.54 -9.00
N GLY A 208 15.42 -7.19 -7.92
CA GLY A 208 15.02 -8.58 -7.65
C GLY A 208 13.54 -8.75 -7.34
N GLY A 209 12.94 -7.75 -6.70
CA GLY A 209 11.52 -7.72 -6.35
C GLY A 209 10.60 -7.13 -7.41
N THR A 210 11.11 -6.64 -8.53
CA THR A 210 10.29 -6.03 -9.57
C THR A 210 9.19 -6.98 -10.06
N ASN A 211 7.94 -6.51 -10.09
CA ASN A 211 6.76 -7.31 -10.41
C ASN A 211 6.61 -8.56 -9.52
N ALA A 212 6.93 -8.43 -8.24
CA ALA A 212 6.80 -9.51 -7.27
C ALA A 212 5.97 -9.09 -6.05
N ILE A 213 5.32 -10.05 -5.44
CA ILE A 213 4.84 -9.96 -4.06
C ILE A 213 5.84 -10.73 -3.20
N ILE A 214 6.33 -10.10 -2.14
CA ILE A 214 7.21 -10.76 -1.17
C ILE A 214 6.32 -11.23 -0.02
N GLU A 215 6.25 -12.55 0.18
CA GLU A 215 5.45 -13.17 1.24
C GLU A 215 6.37 -13.75 2.31
N TYR A 216 6.29 -13.21 3.52
CA TYR A 216 7.09 -13.64 4.66
C TYR A 216 6.35 -14.70 5.45
N PHE A 217 7.02 -15.78 5.84
CA PHE A 217 6.44 -16.89 6.58
C PHE A 217 7.46 -17.60 7.49
N GLY A 218 7.00 -18.55 8.30
CA GLY A 218 7.82 -19.30 9.21
C GLY A 218 7.85 -18.73 10.63
N PRO A 219 8.50 -19.46 11.57
CA PRO A 219 8.46 -19.12 12.99
C PRO A 219 9.06 -17.74 13.30
N GLY A 220 10.07 -17.30 12.55
CA GLY A 220 10.62 -15.96 12.69
C GLY A 220 9.63 -14.86 12.31
N ALA A 221 8.75 -15.11 11.33
CA ALA A 221 7.69 -14.15 11.00
C ALA A 221 6.61 -14.09 12.10
N GLU A 222 6.33 -15.19 12.77
CA GLU A 222 5.37 -15.24 13.88
C GLU A 222 5.86 -14.44 15.10
N SER A 223 7.17 -14.48 15.39
CA SER A 223 7.78 -13.81 16.53
C SER A 223 7.84 -12.26 16.40
N ILE A 224 7.74 -11.71 15.18
CA ILE A 224 7.84 -10.28 14.94
C ILE A 224 6.50 -9.60 15.22
N SER A 225 6.53 -8.46 15.91
CA SER A 225 5.33 -7.65 16.17
C SER A 225 4.69 -7.10 14.88
N CYS A 226 3.42 -6.69 14.94
CA CYS A 226 2.71 -6.09 13.82
C CYS A 226 3.47 -4.87 13.25
N THR A 227 3.93 -3.97 14.11
CA THR A 227 4.70 -2.79 13.69
C THR A 227 6.06 -3.16 13.11
N GLY A 228 6.69 -4.23 13.62
CA GLY A 228 7.91 -4.79 13.04
C GLY A 228 7.67 -5.37 11.63
N LYS A 229 6.59 -6.10 11.45
CA LYS A 229 6.18 -6.60 10.12
C LYS A 229 5.89 -5.44 9.16
N ALA A 230 5.21 -4.39 9.64
CA ALA A 230 4.96 -3.19 8.86
C ALA A 230 6.26 -2.50 8.43
N THR A 231 7.27 -2.42 9.31
CA THR A 231 8.60 -1.89 8.98
C THR A 231 9.27 -2.69 7.86
N ILE A 232 9.15 -4.02 7.89
CA ILE A 232 9.68 -4.89 6.83
C ILE A 232 8.94 -4.65 5.51
N CYS A 233 7.62 -4.64 5.53
CA CYS A 233 6.79 -4.45 4.34
C CYS A 233 6.94 -3.05 3.75
N ASN A 234 7.14 -2.02 4.59
CA ASN A 234 7.29 -0.61 4.18
C ASN A 234 8.36 -0.43 3.12
N MET A 235 9.50 -1.10 3.25
CA MET A 235 10.59 -1.04 2.29
C MET A 235 10.45 -2.03 1.12
N GLY A 236 9.32 -2.67 0.95
CA GLY A 236 9.09 -3.57 -0.18
C GLY A 236 9.22 -2.90 -1.55
N ALA A 237 8.99 -1.60 -1.62
CA ALA A 237 9.16 -0.82 -2.85
C ALA A 237 10.64 -0.58 -3.24
N GLU A 238 11.57 -0.83 -2.33
CA GLU A 238 13.01 -0.57 -2.53
C GLU A 238 13.78 -1.80 -3.05
N VAL A 239 13.12 -2.93 -3.27
CA VAL A 239 13.73 -4.21 -3.67
C VAL A 239 13.17 -4.78 -4.97
#